data_a6f634dcf0b5caf2faab987d4b6fb1a0
#
_entry.id   a6f634dcf0b5caf2faab987d4b6fb1a0
#
_cell.length_a   1.000
_cell.length_b   1.000
_cell.length_c   1.000
_cell.angle_alpha   90.00
_cell.angle_beta   90.00
_cell.angle_gamma   90.00
#
_symmetry.space_group_name_H-M   'P 1'
#
loop_
_entity.id
_entity.type
_entity.pdbx_description
1 polymer ?
#
loop_
_entity_poly.entity_id
_entity_poly.type
_entity_poly.pdbx_seq_one_letter_code
_entity_poly.pdbx_strand_id
1 'polypeptide(L)'
;MYSLFFLYLSEQIYKIMKIKLLLISFLLAANALGAAAQVSKTYYVSKPGTLISMMTEEEANSVTHLTLTGKLNAEDFRHLRDEFANLKVLDISNAEIKMYSGKAGTYPNGKFYIYMPNFIPAYAFSNVVGGVTKGKATLEKVILSEKTKNIEDAAFKGCENLKICQIRKKTAPNLLPEALADSVTAIFVPLGSSDSYRYKDRWQNFAFIEGEPVETTLQVGAMGKLEEEILKAGLQPRDINFLTVEGKLDNADFKPVSYTHLRAHETDSYL
;
A
#
# COMPACT_ATOMS: atom_id res chain seq x y z
N MET A 1 -56.21 30.61 -20.27
CA MET A 1 -54.81 30.73 -20.66
C MET A 1 -53.84 30.60 -19.48
N TYR A 2 -54.11 31.15 -18.30
CA TYR A 2 -53.24 31.06 -17.11
C TYR A 2 -53.11 29.65 -16.50
N SER A 3 -54.16 28.84 -16.56
CA SER A 3 -54.15 27.47 -15.97
C SER A 3 -53.19 26.51 -16.67
N LEU A 4 -53.04 26.58 -17.99
CA LEU A 4 -52.13 25.74 -18.78
C LEU A 4 -50.66 26.13 -18.55
N PHE A 5 -50.39 27.45 -18.35
CA PHE A 5 -49.07 27.91 -18.05
C PHE A 5 -48.56 27.48 -16.67
N PHE A 6 -49.41 27.48 -15.65
CA PHE A 6 -49.08 26.97 -14.31
C PHE A 6 -48.84 25.46 -14.29
N LEU A 7 -49.63 24.69 -15.04
CA LEU A 7 -49.42 23.25 -15.19
C LEU A 7 -48.08 22.92 -15.88
N TYR A 8 -47.74 23.66 -16.93
CA TYR A 8 -46.42 23.49 -17.60
C TYR A 8 -45.25 23.88 -16.69
N LEU A 9 -45.36 24.95 -15.94
CA LEU A 9 -44.34 25.41 -15.02
C LEU A 9 -44.11 24.37 -13.88
N SER A 10 -45.19 23.81 -13.32
CA SER A 10 -45.12 22.81 -12.28
C SER A 10 -44.46 21.52 -12.78
N GLU A 11 -44.72 21.12 -14.02
CA GLU A 11 -44.07 19.94 -14.63
C GLU A 11 -42.60 20.14 -14.88
N GLN A 12 -42.15 21.32 -15.29
CA GLN A 12 -40.75 21.66 -15.45
C GLN A 12 -40.02 21.70 -14.11
N ILE A 13 -40.61 22.29 -13.08
CA ILE A 13 -40.05 22.33 -11.72
C ILE A 13 -39.91 20.91 -11.18
N TYR A 14 -40.90 20.04 -11.37
CA TYR A 14 -40.87 18.64 -10.96
C TYR A 14 -39.74 17.84 -11.67
N LYS A 15 -39.55 18.04 -12.98
CA LYS A 15 -38.45 17.45 -13.75
C LYS A 15 -37.08 17.90 -13.24
N ILE A 16 -36.90 19.19 -12.97
CA ILE A 16 -35.66 19.75 -12.44
C ILE A 16 -35.38 19.22 -11.03
N MET A 17 -36.38 19.13 -10.18
CA MET A 17 -36.24 18.54 -8.84
C MET A 17 -35.85 17.05 -8.90
N LYS A 18 -36.47 16.25 -9.79
CA LYS A 18 -36.08 14.86 -9.98
C LYS A 18 -34.63 14.70 -10.45
N ILE A 19 -34.18 15.54 -11.40
CA ILE A 19 -32.79 15.53 -11.89
C ILE A 19 -31.82 15.90 -10.77
N LYS A 20 -32.12 16.94 -9.98
CA LYS A 20 -31.31 17.34 -8.82
C LYS A 20 -31.27 16.22 -7.75
N LEU A 21 -32.38 15.55 -7.47
CA LEU A 21 -32.43 14.44 -6.51
C LEU A 21 -31.64 13.23 -7.00
N LEU A 22 -31.66 12.93 -8.32
CA LEU A 22 -30.86 11.88 -8.95
C LEU A 22 -29.37 12.21 -8.92
N LEU A 23 -28.98 13.47 -9.16
CA LEU A 23 -27.60 13.93 -9.08
C LEU A 23 -27.08 13.90 -7.63
N ILE A 24 -27.89 14.29 -6.66
CA ILE A 24 -27.53 14.22 -5.23
C ILE A 24 -27.38 12.76 -4.77
N SER A 25 -28.26 11.84 -5.21
CA SER A 25 -28.14 10.43 -4.89
C SER A 25 -26.93 9.77 -5.56
N PHE A 26 -26.57 10.20 -6.78
CA PHE A 26 -25.37 9.74 -7.48
C PHE A 26 -24.10 10.29 -6.81
N LEU A 27 -24.10 11.54 -6.36
CA LEU A 27 -23.01 12.17 -5.63
C LEU A 27 -22.80 11.54 -4.25
N LEU A 28 -23.88 11.19 -3.53
CA LEU A 28 -23.83 10.44 -2.26
C LEU A 28 -23.33 9.01 -2.44
N ALA A 29 -23.70 8.35 -3.54
CA ALA A 29 -23.19 7.03 -3.88
C ALA A 29 -21.71 7.07 -4.31
N ALA A 30 -21.27 8.10 -5.00
CA ALA A 30 -19.87 8.29 -5.40
C ALA A 30 -18.96 8.58 -4.19
N ASN A 31 -19.44 9.30 -3.17
CA ASN A 31 -18.71 9.52 -1.92
C ASN A 31 -18.68 8.26 -1.01
N ALA A 32 -19.59 7.31 -1.17
CA ALA A 32 -19.54 6.01 -0.48
C ALA A 32 -18.55 5.02 -1.10
N LEU A 33 -18.06 5.30 -2.33
CA LEU A 33 -17.04 4.47 -3.01
C LEU A 33 -15.59 4.86 -2.65
N GLY A 34 -15.36 5.84 -1.79
CA GLY A 34 -14.05 6.46 -1.56
C GLY A 34 -13.22 5.98 -0.37
N ALA A 35 -13.75 5.19 0.53
CA ALA A 35 -12.95 4.61 1.61
C ALA A 35 -13.35 3.15 1.80
N ALA A 36 -12.72 2.25 1.05
CA ALA A 36 -12.78 0.84 1.40
C ALA A 36 -12.31 0.71 2.86
N ALA A 37 -13.23 0.28 3.74
CA ALA A 37 -12.94 0.16 5.16
C ALA A 37 -11.67 -0.67 5.36
N GLN A 38 -10.77 -0.21 6.21
CA GLN A 38 -9.57 -0.96 6.56
C GLN A 38 -9.97 -2.28 7.23
N VAL A 39 -9.62 -3.40 6.62
CA VAL A 39 -9.80 -4.74 7.18
C VAL A 39 -8.45 -5.27 7.58
N SER A 40 -8.16 -5.27 8.89
CA SER A 40 -6.90 -5.74 9.46
C SER A 40 -7.04 -7.13 10.05
N LYS A 41 -6.11 -8.02 9.71
CA LYS A 41 -6.05 -9.40 10.21
C LYS A 41 -4.63 -9.79 10.62
N THR A 42 -4.54 -10.66 11.61
CA THR A 42 -3.27 -11.24 12.06
C THR A 42 -3.40 -12.75 12.13
N TYR A 43 -2.47 -13.47 11.52
CA TYR A 43 -2.43 -14.94 11.55
C TYR A 43 -1.05 -15.45 11.98
N TYR A 44 -1.08 -16.54 12.74
CA TYR A 44 0.10 -17.36 13.04
C TYR A 44 0.08 -18.60 12.15
N VAL A 45 0.99 -18.67 11.19
CA VAL A 45 1.11 -19.82 10.28
C VAL A 45 2.06 -20.83 10.88
N SER A 46 1.53 -21.91 11.42
CA SER A 46 2.33 -22.97 12.07
C SER A 46 3.07 -23.85 11.06
N LYS A 47 2.44 -24.13 9.91
CA LYS A 47 2.98 -24.95 8.82
C LYS A 47 3.09 -24.12 7.56
N PRO A 48 4.27 -24.00 6.92
CA PRO A 48 4.42 -23.26 5.69
C PRO A 48 3.60 -23.85 4.55
N GLY A 49 3.02 -22.99 3.70
CA GLY A 49 2.16 -23.37 2.59
C GLY A 49 0.69 -23.57 2.97
N THR A 50 0.28 -23.20 4.19
CA THR A 50 -1.10 -23.41 4.65
C THR A 50 -1.89 -22.12 4.93
N LEU A 51 -1.34 -20.95 4.61
CA LEU A 51 -1.99 -19.67 4.89
C LEU A 51 -3.41 -19.62 4.35
N ILE A 52 -3.61 -19.96 3.08
CA ILE A 52 -4.92 -19.84 2.44
C ILE A 52 -5.97 -20.81 3.03
N SER A 53 -5.55 -21.92 3.59
CA SER A 53 -6.46 -22.87 4.25
C SER A 53 -6.98 -22.39 5.62
N MET A 54 -6.43 -21.28 6.14
CA MET A 54 -6.81 -20.71 7.44
C MET A 54 -7.97 -19.73 7.34
N MET A 55 -8.48 -19.44 6.15
CA MET A 55 -9.53 -18.43 5.91
C MET A 55 -10.38 -18.80 4.70
N THR A 56 -11.53 -18.13 4.57
CA THR A 56 -12.38 -18.25 3.39
C THR A 56 -11.86 -17.36 2.25
N GLU A 57 -12.29 -17.64 1.03
CA GLU A 57 -11.98 -16.80 -0.14
C GLU A 57 -12.49 -15.36 0.05
N GLU A 58 -13.69 -15.19 0.61
CA GLU A 58 -14.27 -13.88 0.92
C GLU A 58 -13.38 -13.11 1.92
N GLU A 59 -12.91 -13.78 2.96
CA GLU A 59 -12.01 -13.19 3.95
C GLU A 59 -10.69 -12.78 3.30
N ALA A 60 -10.05 -13.65 2.52
CA ALA A 60 -8.81 -13.33 1.82
C ALA A 60 -8.97 -12.12 0.90
N ASN A 61 -10.09 -12.05 0.16
CA ASN A 61 -10.40 -10.93 -0.73
C ASN A 61 -10.70 -9.62 0.02
N SER A 62 -11.23 -9.68 1.24
CA SER A 62 -11.60 -8.48 2.01
C SER A 62 -10.40 -7.83 2.74
N VAL A 63 -9.36 -8.61 3.05
CA VAL A 63 -8.22 -8.14 3.86
C VAL A 63 -7.41 -7.09 3.14
N THR A 64 -7.22 -5.93 3.80
CA THR A 64 -6.38 -4.83 3.32
C THR A 64 -5.05 -4.75 4.06
N HIS A 65 -5.01 -5.09 5.36
CA HIS A 65 -3.82 -5.07 6.20
C HIS A 65 -3.63 -6.44 6.84
N LEU A 66 -2.53 -7.08 6.51
CA LEU A 66 -2.25 -8.44 6.95
C LEU A 66 -0.93 -8.52 7.70
N THR A 67 -0.99 -9.00 8.93
CA THR A 67 0.20 -9.34 9.72
C THR A 67 0.33 -10.86 9.79
N LEU A 68 1.46 -11.38 9.36
CA LEU A 68 1.77 -12.81 9.42
C LEU A 68 2.95 -13.08 10.33
N THR A 69 2.79 -14.08 11.17
CA THR A 69 3.83 -14.60 12.05
C THR A 69 3.98 -16.10 11.83
N GLY A 70 5.05 -16.70 12.36
CA GLY A 70 5.30 -18.12 12.19
C GLY A 70 6.09 -18.47 10.92
N LYS A 71 5.65 -19.44 10.14
CA LYS A 71 6.43 -20.03 9.04
C LYS A 71 5.69 -19.87 7.71
N LEU A 72 6.33 -19.22 6.75
CA LEU A 72 5.82 -19.03 5.39
C LEU A 72 6.72 -19.77 4.39
N ASN A 73 6.24 -20.02 3.18
CA ASN A 73 7.05 -20.47 2.04
C ASN A 73 6.57 -19.81 0.74
N ALA A 74 7.17 -20.15 -0.39
CA ALA A 74 6.83 -19.57 -1.69
C ALA A 74 5.39 -19.83 -2.14
N GLU A 75 4.74 -20.87 -1.65
CA GLU A 75 3.33 -21.15 -1.92
C GLU A 75 2.43 -20.13 -1.21
N ASP A 76 2.73 -19.81 0.06
CA ASP A 76 2.00 -18.74 0.77
C ASP A 76 2.14 -17.39 0.06
N PHE A 77 3.33 -17.07 -0.45
CA PHE A 77 3.54 -15.82 -1.23
C PHE A 77 2.75 -15.82 -2.55
N ARG A 78 2.61 -16.95 -3.22
CA ARG A 78 1.76 -17.06 -4.40
C ARG A 78 0.30 -16.75 -4.04
N HIS A 79 -0.22 -17.31 -2.95
CA HIS A 79 -1.56 -17.01 -2.47
C HIS A 79 -1.73 -15.53 -2.11
N LEU A 80 -0.76 -14.92 -1.41
CA LEU A 80 -0.76 -13.48 -1.09
C LEU A 80 -0.82 -12.61 -2.34
N ARG A 81 -0.12 -13.01 -3.40
CA ARG A 81 -0.13 -12.31 -4.68
C ARG A 81 -1.46 -12.45 -5.41
N ASP A 82 -1.96 -13.69 -5.52
CA ASP A 82 -3.03 -14.03 -6.46
C ASP A 82 -4.43 -13.93 -5.84
N GLU A 83 -4.59 -14.21 -4.54
CA GLU A 83 -5.89 -14.39 -3.89
C GLU A 83 -6.26 -13.27 -2.90
N PHE A 84 -5.32 -12.47 -2.42
CA PHE A 84 -5.63 -11.32 -1.57
C PHE A 84 -5.83 -10.05 -2.41
N ALA A 85 -6.99 -9.95 -3.08
CA ALA A 85 -7.24 -8.93 -4.10
C ALA A 85 -7.04 -7.48 -3.59
N ASN A 86 -7.39 -7.20 -2.33
CA ASN A 86 -7.35 -5.86 -1.73
C ASN A 86 -6.18 -5.62 -0.77
N LEU A 87 -5.16 -6.50 -0.75
CA LEU A 87 -4.03 -6.38 0.14
C LEU A 87 -3.20 -5.13 -0.16
N LYS A 88 -3.16 -4.20 0.80
CA LYS A 88 -2.42 -2.94 0.76
C LYS A 88 -1.16 -2.99 1.61
N VAL A 89 -1.26 -3.52 2.81
CA VAL A 89 -0.17 -3.59 3.78
C VAL A 89 0.09 -5.03 4.18
N LEU A 90 1.34 -5.46 4.01
CA LEU A 90 1.80 -6.77 4.47
C LEU A 90 2.92 -6.61 5.50
N ASP A 91 2.70 -7.11 6.70
CA ASP A 91 3.71 -7.22 7.74
C ASP A 91 4.10 -8.68 7.94
N ILE A 92 5.34 -9.01 7.56
CA ILE A 92 5.98 -10.31 7.78
C ILE A 92 7.24 -10.16 8.65
N SER A 93 7.33 -9.07 9.43
CA SER A 93 8.51 -8.76 10.26
C SER A 93 8.85 -9.87 11.27
N ASN A 94 7.85 -10.60 11.74
CA ASN A 94 7.98 -11.71 12.68
C ASN A 94 7.78 -13.10 12.06
N ALA A 95 7.80 -13.18 10.74
CA ALA A 95 7.70 -14.44 10.03
C ALA A 95 9.09 -14.99 9.66
N GLU A 96 9.16 -16.29 9.49
CA GLU A 96 10.32 -17.00 8.97
C GLU A 96 9.96 -17.68 7.65
N ILE A 97 10.70 -17.39 6.59
CA ILE A 97 10.46 -17.98 5.28
C ILE A 97 11.22 -19.31 5.21
N LYS A 98 10.50 -20.41 4.97
CA LYS A 98 11.03 -21.75 4.86
C LYS A 98 11.34 -22.10 3.40
N MET A 99 12.30 -23.02 3.23
CA MET A 99 12.61 -23.59 1.93
C MET A 99 11.37 -24.22 1.30
N TYR A 100 11.22 -24.04 0.00
CA TYR A 100 10.22 -24.73 -0.82
C TYR A 100 10.84 -25.15 -2.14
N SER A 101 10.46 -26.31 -2.65
CA SER A 101 10.82 -26.76 -3.98
C SER A 101 9.61 -27.36 -4.67
N GLY A 102 9.25 -26.84 -5.83
CA GLY A 102 8.06 -27.29 -6.53
C GLY A 102 7.54 -26.28 -7.56
N LYS A 103 6.35 -26.58 -8.08
CA LYS A 103 5.69 -25.81 -9.11
C LYS A 103 4.61 -24.86 -8.54
N ALA A 104 4.19 -25.04 -7.29
CA ALA A 104 3.11 -24.25 -6.67
C ALA A 104 3.64 -22.95 -6.02
N GLY A 105 4.92 -22.60 -6.17
CA GLY A 105 5.50 -21.35 -5.72
C GLY A 105 5.19 -20.18 -6.66
N THR A 106 5.93 -19.08 -6.50
CA THR A 106 5.69 -17.80 -7.16
C THR A 106 6.23 -17.71 -8.59
N TYR A 107 7.10 -18.63 -9.01
CA TYR A 107 7.72 -18.56 -10.33
C TYR A 107 6.67 -18.66 -11.45
N PRO A 108 6.75 -17.80 -12.49
CA PRO A 108 5.72 -17.72 -13.52
C PRO A 108 5.48 -19.05 -14.25
N ASN A 109 4.25 -19.23 -14.74
CA ASN A 109 3.81 -20.39 -15.53
C ASN A 109 3.94 -21.74 -14.81
N GLY A 110 3.93 -21.75 -13.46
CA GLY A 110 4.03 -22.97 -12.68
C GLY A 110 5.34 -23.75 -12.93
N LYS A 111 6.42 -23.05 -13.27
CA LYS A 111 7.73 -23.65 -13.46
C LYS A 111 8.28 -24.14 -12.12
N PHE A 112 8.88 -25.33 -12.13
CA PHE A 112 9.58 -25.85 -10.97
C PHE A 112 10.74 -24.92 -10.57
N TYR A 113 10.80 -24.56 -9.30
CA TYR A 113 11.84 -23.70 -8.76
C TYR A 113 12.20 -24.11 -7.33
N ILE A 114 13.43 -23.80 -6.90
CA ILE A 114 13.92 -24.04 -5.54
C ILE A 114 14.05 -22.69 -4.85
N TYR A 115 13.24 -22.49 -3.82
CA TYR A 115 13.19 -21.27 -3.02
C TYR A 115 13.97 -21.47 -1.73
N MET A 116 14.98 -20.65 -1.53
CA MET A 116 15.86 -20.74 -0.37
C MET A 116 15.22 -20.13 0.89
N PRO A 117 15.59 -20.60 2.09
CA PRO A 117 15.01 -20.10 3.33
C PRO A 117 15.45 -18.65 3.61
N ASN A 118 14.50 -17.87 4.13
CA ASN A 118 14.66 -16.44 4.44
C ASN A 118 14.98 -15.56 3.21
N PHE A 119 14.59 -16.00 2.02
CA PHE A 119 14.58 -15.21 0.81
C PHE A 119 13.15 -14.76 0.52
N ILE A 120 12.95 -13.49 0.21
CA ILE A 120 11.70 -13.06 -0.42
C ILE A 120 11.70 -13.69 -1.81
N PRO A 121 10.72 -14.53 -2.14
CA PRO A 121 10.75 -15.34 -3.36
C PRO A 121 10.83 -14.50 -4.64
N ALA A 122 11.49 -15.03 -5.66
CA ALA A 122 11.40 -14.47 -7.01
C ALA A 122 9.92 -14.38 -7.43
N TYR A 123 9.51 -13.25 -8.01
CA TYR A 123 8.12 -12.98 -8.40
C TYR A 123 7.11 -13.07 -7.23
N ALA A 124 7.51 -12.74 -6.01
CA ALA A 124 6.63 -12.84 -4.82
C ALA A 124 5.31 -12.08 -5.00
N PHE A 125 5.37 -10.86 -5.54
CA PHE A 125 4.23 -9.98 -5.80
C PHE A 125 4.12 -9.54 -7.27
N SER A 126 4.81 -10.23 -8.15
CA SER A 126 4.79 -10.00 -9.60
C SER A 126 4.42 -11.28 -10.34
N ASN A 127 3.89 -11.14 -11.53
CA ASN A 127 3.62 -12.26 -12.42
C ASN A 127 3.87 -11.85 -13.88
N VAL A 128 4.10 -12.81 -14.77
CA VAL A 128 4.27 -12.56 -16.20
C VAL A 128 2.96 -12.88 -16.92
N VAL A 129 2.35 -11.86 -17.49
CA VAL A 129 1.10 -11.97 -18.26
C VAL A 129 1.33 -11.42 -19.65
N GLY A 130 1.17 -12.27 -20.66
CA GLY A 130 1.39 -11.86 -22.05
C GLY A 130 2.84 -11.40 -22.35
N GLY A 131 3.83 -11.95 -21.65
CA GLY A 131 5.24 -11.58 -21.77
C GLY A 131 5.64 -10.29 -21.03
N VAL A 132 4.69 -9.66 -20.30
CA VAL A 132 4.94 -8.44 -19.51
C VAL A 132 4.86 -8.78 -18.03
N THR A 133 5.84 -8.32 -17.24
CA THR A 133 5.81 -8.42 -15.79
C THR A 133 4.82 -7.41 -15.24
N LYS A 134 3.82 -7.89 -14.48
CA LYS A 134 2.84 -7.07 -13.77
C LYS A 134 2.95 -7.35 -12.28
N GLY A 135 3.02 -6.30 -11.47
CA GLY A 135 3.03 -6.39 -10.02
C GLY A 135 1.64 -6.27 -9.43
N LYS A 136 1.55 -6.57 -8.13
CA LYS A 136 0.34 -6.38 -7.33
C LYS A 136 0.08 -4.89 -7.12
N ALA A 137 -0.86 -4.34 -7.89
CA ALA A 137 -1.16 -2.90 -7.89
C ALA A 137 -1.74 -2.38 -6.57
N THR A 138 -2.37 -3.26 -5.75
CA THR A 138 -2.94 -2.86 -4.46
C THR A 138 -1.92 -2.74 -3.34
N LEU A 139 -0.72 -3.32 -3.48
CA LEU A 139 0.29 -3.33 -2.42
C LEU A 139 0.94 -1.95 -2.27
N GLU A 140 0.80 -1.34 -1.10
CA GLU A 140 1.28 0.00 -0.77
C GLU A 140 2.48 -0.02 0.20
N LYS A 141 2.51 -1.02 1.09
CA LYS A 141 3.54 -1.16 2.12
C LYS A 141 3.91 -2.61 2.40
N VAL A 142 5.19 -2.87 2.59
CA VAL A 142 5.70 -4.15 3.05
C VAL A 142 6.69 -3.97 4.21
N ILE A 143 6.58 -4.83 5.23
CA ILE A 143 7.50 -4.87 6.37
C ILE A 143 8.18 -6.24 6.41
N LEU A 144 9.48 -6.26 6.14
CA LEU A 144 10.28 -7.47 6.02
C LEU A 144 11.01 -7.81 7.32
N SER A 145 11.19 -9.10 7.54
CA SER A 145 11.83 -9.67 8.73
C SER A 145 13.33 -9.35 8.81
N GLU A 146 13.85 -9.24 10.03
CA GLU A 146 15.29 -9.21 10.30
C GLU A 146 16.04 -10.44 9.78
N LYS A 147 15.33 -11.56 9.59
CA LYS A 147 15.88 -12.82 9.04
C LYS A 147 16.07 -12.77 7.53
N THR A 148 15.54 -11.75 6.84
CA THR A 148 15.63 -11.64 5.37
C THR A 148 17.09 -11.63 4.93
N LYS A 149 17.47 -12.57 4.06
CA LYS A 149 18.82 -12.70 3.50
C LYS A 149 18.92 -12.13 2.10
N ASN A 150 17.90 -12.40 1.27
CA ASN A 150 17.83 -11.96 -0.11
C ASN A 150 16.42 -11.43 -0.42
N ILE A 151 16.34 -10.46 -1.33
CA ILE A 151 15.11 -10.13 -2.07
C ILE A 151 15.39 -10.54 -3.50
N GLU A 152 14.66 -11.58 -3.96
CA GLU A 152 14.93 -12.25 -5.22
C GLU A 152 14.41 -11.45 -6.42
N ASP A 153 14.82 -11.90 -7.61
CA ASP A 153 14.49 -11.28 -8.89
C ASP A 153 12.99 -11.02 -9.05
N ALA A 154 12.64 -9.83 -9.52
CA ALA A 154 11.27 -9.38 -9.77
C ALA A 154 10.30 -9.57 -8.57
N ALA A 155 10.78 -9.69 -7.32
CA ALA A 155 9.92 -9.94 -6.16
C ALA A 155 8.77 -8.94 -6.03
N PHE A 156 9.03 -7.65 -6.28
CA PHE A 156 8.05 -6.56 -6.25
C PHE A 156 8.00 -5.74 -7.55
N LYS A 157 8.57 -6.24 -8.63
CA LYS A 157 8.57 -5.53 -9.93
C LYS A 157 7.15 -5.22 -10.38
N GLY A 158 6.90 -3.96 -10.79
CA GLY A 158 5.59 -3.52 -11.26
C GLY A 158 4.52 -3.35 -10.16
N CYS A 159 4.88 -3.41 -8.88
CA CYS A 159 4.01 -3.01 -7.78
C CYS A 159 3.95 -1.48 -7.71
N GLU A 160 3.19 -0.85 -8.60
CA GLU A 160 3.25 0.60 -8.88
C GLU A 160 2.84 1.47 -7.67
N ASN A 161 2.05 0.94 -6.74
CA ASN A 161 1.63 1.65 -5.53
C ASN A 161 2.49 1.33 -4.30
N LEU A 162 3.48 0.44 -4.41
CA LEU A 162 4.38 0.14 -3.30
C LEU A 162 5.32 1.32 -3.04
N LYS A 163 5.05 2.07 -1.98
CA LYS A 163 5.81 3.27 -1.60
C LYS A 163 6.72 3.03 -0.41
N ILE A 164 6.30 2.16 0.50
CA ILE A 164 6.98 1.90 1.77
C ILE A 164 7.53 0.48 1.76
N CYS A 165 8.84 0.36 1.73
CA CYS A 165 9.54 -0.89 2.02
C CYS A 165 10.31 -0.71 3.33
N GLN A 166 9.87 -1.39 4.39
CA GLN A 166 10.53 -1.37 5.69
C GLN A 166 11.25 -2.70 5.90
N ILE A 167 12.50 -2.64 6.32
CA ILE A 167 13.33 -3.84 6.53
C ILE A 167 13.86 -3.83 7.95
N ARG A 168 13.48 -4.80 8.77
CA ARG A 168 13.87 -4.90 10.20
C ARG A 168 15.32 -5.34 10.42
N LYS A 169 16.05 -5.63 9.37
CA LYS A 169 17.43 -6.11 9.43
C LYS A 169 18.43 -4.96 9.48
N LYS A 170 19.37 -5.01 10.41
CA LYS A 170 20.44 -4.00 10.53
C LYS A 170 21.49 -4.05 9.41
N THR A 171 21.71 -5.21 8.82
CA THR A 171 22.62 -5.39 7.68
C THR A 171 21.81 -5.59 6.40
N ALA A 172 22.12 -4.85 5.34
CA ALA A 172 21.35 -4.96 4.10
C ALA A 172 21.29 -6.40 3.58
N PRO A 173 20.11 -6.94 3.24
CA PRO A 173 20.00 -8.21 2.52
C PRO A 173 20.60 -8.07 1.12
N ASN A 174 20.84 -9.18 0.42
CA ASN A 174 21.16 -9.10 -1.00
C ASN A 174 19.91 -8.67 -1.78
N LEU A 175 20.12 -7.80 -2.75
CA LEU A 175 19.05 -7.33 -3.64
C LEU A 175 19.36 -7.81 -5.05
N LEU A 176 18.47 -8.64 -5.62
CA LEU A 176 18.64 -9.14 -6.98
C LEU A 176 18.14 -8.11 -8.01
N PRO A 177 18.44 -8.29 -9.30
CA PRO A 177 17.94 -7.39 -10.34
C PRO A 177 16.42 -7.24 -10.29
N GLU A 178 15.92 -6.03 -10.51
CA GLU A 178 14.48 -5.74 -10.60
C GLU A 178 13.64 -6.20 -9.39
N ALA A 179 14.30 -6.47 -8.24
CA ALA A 179 13.65 -7.03 -7.05
C ALA A 179 12.62 -6.08 -6.42
N LEU A 180 12.83 -4.77 -6.51
CA LEU A 180 11.92 -3.76 -6.00
C LEU A 180 11.19 -3.02 -7.13
N ALA A 181 10.04 -2.44 -6.81
CA ALA A 181 9.29 -1.60 -7.72
C ALA A 181 9.98 -0.23 -7.89
N ASP A 182 9.85 0.37 -9.07
CA ASP A 182 10.38 1.72 -9.36
C ASP A 182 9.71 2.82 -8.52
N SER A 183 8.52 2.53 -7.99
CA SER A 183 7.78 3.41 -7.08
C SER A 183 8.40 3.51 -5.68
N VAL A 184 9.26 2.56 -5.30
CA VAL A 184 9.96 2.57 -4.01
C VAL A 184 11.13 3.54 -4.08
N THR A 185 10.99 4.71 -3.51
CA THR A 185 12.03 5.75 -3.51
C THR A 185 12.79 5.84 -2.20
N ALA A 186 12.22 5.32 -1.10
CA ALA A 186 12.84 5.31 0.22
C ALA A 186 12.64 3.96 0.91
N ILE A 187 13.68 3.53 1.62
CA ILE A 187 13.69 2.29 2.40
C ILE A 187 13.81 2.66 3.87
N PHE A 188 12.88 2.14 4.69
CA PHE A 188 12.95 2.29 6.14
C PHE A 188 13.82 1.18 6.74
N VAL A 189 14.82 1.58 7.51
CA VAL A 189 15.80 0.66 8.09
C VAL A 189 15.96 0.93 9.60
N PRO A 190 16.46 -0.02 10.40
CA PRO A 190 16.71 0.21 11.82
C PRO A 190 17.68 1.37 12.08
N LEU A 191 17.52 2.03 13.23
CA LEU A 191 18.43 3.10 13.66
C LEU A 191 19.91 2.67 13.61
N GLY A 192 20.76 3.52 13.03
CA GLY A 192 22.20 3.30 12.89
C GLY A 192 22.57 2.26 11.82
N SER A 193 21.68 1.95 10.87
CA SER A 193 21.94 0.92 9.86
C SER A 193 22.04 1.43 8.41
N SER A 194 21.77 2.70 8.14
CA SER A 194 21.80 3.27 6.78
C SER A 194 23.09 3.00 6.01
N ASP A 195 24.23 3.07 6.67
CA ASP A 195 25.52 2.86 6.01
C ASP A 195 25.69 1.42 5.52
N SER A 196 25.17 0.43 6.26
CA SER A 196 25.15 -0.97 5.83
C SER A 196 24.40 -1.17 4.50
N TYR A 197 23.39 -0.35 4.24
CA TYR A 197 22.60 -0.37 3.02
C TYR A 197 23.26 0.45 1.91
N ARG A 198 23.68 1.67 2.23
CA ARG A 198 24.23 2.63 1.26
C ARG A 198 25.42 2.12 0.47
N TYR A 199 26.28 1.33 1.11
CA TYR A 199 27.49 0.80 0.47
C TYR A 199 27.32 -0.60 -0.11
N LYS A 200 26.13 -1.19 -0.03
CA LYS A 200 25.87 -2.50 -0.60
C LYS A 200 25.36 -2.40 -2.04
N ASP A 201 25.80 -3.33 -2.89
CA ASP A 201 25.40 -3.38 -4.30
C ASP A 201 23.90 -3.32 -4.50
N ARG A 202 23.44 -2.54 -5.48
CA ARG A 202 22.05 -2.24 -5.86
C ARG A 202 21.23 -1.45 -4.85
N TRP A 203 21.71 -1.28 -3.61
CA TRP A 203 21.02 -0.47 -2.64
C TRP A 203 21.33 1.03 -2.77
N GLN A 204 22.46 1.40 -3.45
CA GLN A 204 22.92 2.79 -3.56
C GLN A 204 21.90 3.74 -4.23
N ASN A 205 20.94 3.18 -4.98
CA ASN A 205 19.93 3.97 -5.70
C ASN A 205 18.73 4.38 -4.85
N PHE A 206 18.67 3.95 -3.58
CA PHE A 206 17.57 4.25 -2.69
C PHE A 206 17.97 5.27 -1.63
N ALA A 207 16.99 6.09 -1.21
CA ALA A 207 17.11 6.86 0.01
C ALA A 207 16.79 5.98 1.23
N PHE A 208 17.56 6.15 2.33
CA PHE A 208 17.34 5.41 3.56
C PHE A 208 16.85 6.34 4.65
N ILE A 209 15.78 5.90 5.34
CA ILE A 209 15.20 6.59 6.48
C ILE A 209 15.31 5.64 7.67
N GLU A 210 15.98 6.10 8.73
CA GLU A 210 16.17 5.32 9.95
C GLU A 210 14.98 5.42 10.88
N GLY A 211 14.52 4.30 11.41
CA GLY A 211 13.41 4.19 12.35
C GLY A 211 12.11 3.71 11.71
N GLU A 212 11.03 4.02 12.40
CA GLU A 212 9.68 3.64 11.95
C GLU A 212 9.11 4.71 11.03
N PRO A 213 8.37 4.33 9.96
CA PRO A 213 7.62 5.31 9.19
C PRO A 213 6.53 5.95 10.06
N VAL A 214 6.52 7.28 10.11
CA VAL A 214 5.46 8.06 10.74
C VAL A 214 4.45 8.43 9.67
N GLU A 215 3.30 7.79 9.72
CA GLU A 215 2.18 7.98 8.80
C GLU A 215 1.04 8.64 9.57
N THR A 216 0.47 9.72 9.05
CA THR A 216 -0.67 10.38 9.68
C THR A 216 -1.67 10.87 8.64
N THR A 217 -2.95 10.86 9.04
CA THR A 217 -4.04 11.47 8.27
C THR A 217 -4.62 12.60 9.11
N LEU A 218 -4.69 13.79 8.55
CA LEU A 218 -5.20 14.97 9.22
C LEU A 218 -6.39 15.55 8.48
N GLN A 219 -7.39 15.98 9.26
CA GLN A 219 -8.54 16.75 8.77
C GLN A 219 -8.23 18.23 8.93
N VAL A 220 -8.20 18.98 7.83
CA VAL A 220 -7.96 20.43 7.83
C VAL A 220 -9.23 21.17 7.52
N GLY A 221 -9.85 21.74 8.56
CA GLY A 221 -11.15 22.42 8.46
C GLY A 221 -11.11 23.77 7.76
N ALA A 222 -9.97 24.45 7.72
CA ALA A 222 -9.78 25.76 7.13
C ALA A 222 -8.41 25.91 6.47
N MET A 223 -8.34 26.68 5.40
CA MET A 223 -7.11 26.98 4.66
C MET A 223 -6.05 27.62 5.57
N GLY A 224 -4.78 27.31 5.36
CA GLY A 224 -3.64 27.81 6.14
C GLY A 224 -3.52 27.25 7.56
N LYS A 225 -4.21 26.14 7.85
CA LYS A 225 -4.24 25.53 9.20
C LYS A 225 -3.52 24.18 9.32
N LEU A 226 -2.89 23.69 8.27
CA LEU A 226 -2.25 22.37 8.27
C LEU A 226 -1.17 22.25 9.37
N GLU A 227 -0.31 23.26 9.53
CA GLU A 227 0.73 23.26 10.57
C GLU A 227 0.10 23.20 11.98
N GLU A 228 -0.95 23.96 12.23
CA GLU A 228 -1.68 23.95 13.49
C GLU A 228 -2.28 22.57 13.79
N GLU A 229 -2.87 21.90 12.80
CA GLU A 229 -3.42 20.54 12.96
C GLU A 229 -2.33 19.49 13.18
N ILE A 230 -1.17 19.62 12.52
CA ILE A 230 -0.01 18.76 12.79
C ILE A 230 0.44 18.89 14.25
N LEU A 231 0.58 20.12 14.75
CA LEU A 231 1.01 20.39 16.12
C LEU A 231 -0.04 19.93 17.15
N LYS A 232 -1.34 20.09 16.86
CA LYS A 232 -2.44 19.57 17.71
C LYS A 232 -2.39 18.03 17.80
N ALA A 233 -1.97 17.35 16.75
CA ALA A 233 -1.77 15.91 16.75
C ALA A 233 -0.53 15.46 17.55
N GLY A 234 0.21 16.40 18.14
CA GLY A 234 1.44 16.12 18.90
C GLY A 234 2.64 15.78 18.03
N LEU A 235 2.58 16.10 16.74
CA LEU A 235 3.62 15.81 15.76
C LEU A 235 4.40 17.07 15.40
N GLN A 236 5.61 16.90 14.89
CA GLN A 236 6.38 17.96 14.23
C GLN A 236 6.40 17.67 12.73
N PRO A 237 6.27 18.68 11.85
CA PRO A 237 6.28 18.46 10.40
C PRO A 237 7.47 17.63 9.91
N ARG A 238 8.64 17.86 10.51
CA ARG A 238 9.89 17.15 10.17
C ARG A 238 9.90 15.65 10.51
N ASP A 239 9.04 15.22 11.43
CA ASP A 239 9.01 13.83 11.91
C ASP A 239 8.02 12.98 11.12
N ILE A 240 7.18 13.61 10.26
CA ILE A 240 6.18 12.94 9.45
C ILE A 240 6.83 12.48 8.14
N ASN A 241 6.71 11.19 7.83
CA ASN A 241 7.20 10.62 6.57
C ASN A 241 6.11 10.57 5.49
N PHE A 242 4.87 10.31 5.92
CA PHE A 242 3.71 10.26 5.03
C PHE A 242 2.54 10.98 5.67
N LEU A 243 2.06 12.00 4.98
CA LEU A 243 0.95 12.83 5.41
C LEU A 243 -0.18 12.71 4.39
N THR A 244 -1.33 12.24 4.84
CA THR A 244 -2.59 12.34 4.10
C THR A 244 -3.38 13.50 4.69
N VAL A 245 -3.81 14.42 3.85
CA VAL A 245 -4.61 15.58 4.27
C VAL A 245 -5.95 15.50 3.59
N GLU A 246 -6.99 15.62 4.39
CA GLU A 246 -8.38 15.73 3.93
C GLU A 246 -8.93 17.08 4.35
N GLY A 247 -9.59 17.80 3.44
CA GLY A 247 -10.22 19.08 3.75
C GLY A 247 -9.77 20.22 2.87
N LYS A 248 -9.68 21.45 3.45
CA LYS A 248 -9.42 22.67 2.70
C LYS A 248 -7.96 23.09 2.86
N LEU A 249 -7.25 23.17 1.74
CA LEU A 249 -5.84 23.56 1.69
C LEU A 249 -5.65 24.80 0.81
N ASP A 250 -4.59 25.57 1.07
CA ASP A 250 -4.09 26.62 0.21
C ASP A 250 -2.55 26.61 0.15
N ASN A 251 -1.96 27.52 -0.60
CA ASN A 251 -0.52 27.60 -0.77
C ASN A 251 0.27 27.86 0.54
N ALA A 252 -0.38 28.38 1.59
CA ALA A 252 0.26 28.60 2.88
C ALA A 252 0.48 27.28 3.63
N ASP A 253 -0.40 26.30 3.43
CA ASP A 253 -0.33 24.99 4.06
C ASP A 253 0.89 24.18 3.60
N PHE A 254 1.39 24.43 2.39
CA PHE A 254 2.54 23.70 1.83
C PHE A 254 3.91 24.26 2.26
N LYS A 255 3.99 25.44 2.86
CA LYS A 255 5.25 26.03 3.32
C LYS A 255 5.95 25.22 4.41
N PRO A 256 5.25 24.75 5.46
CA PRO A 256 5.85 23.95 6.53
C PRO A 256 6.36 22.59 6.04
N VAL A 257 5.74 22.02 5.00
CA VAL A 257 6.06 20.68 4.48
C VAL A 257 7.10 20.67 3.37
N SER A 258 7.47 21.84 2.82
CA SER A 258 8.48 21.94 1.75
C SER A 258 9.89 21.56 2.18
N TYR A 259 10.18 21.50 3.49
CA TYR A 259 11.46 21.08 4.07
C TYR A 259 11.53 19.59 4.42
N THR A 260 10.44 18.88 4.27
CA THR A 260 10.37 17.42 4.46
C THR A 260 10.19 16.76 3.09
N HIS A 261 10.71 15.57 2.90
CA HIS A 261 10.54 14.78 1.67
C HIS A 261 9.09 14.27 1.51
N LEU A 262 8.11 15.07 1.92
CA LEU A 262 6.69 14.74 1.86
C LEU A 262 6.17 14.90 0.44
N ARG A 263 5.62 13.82 -0.12
CA ARG A 263 4.75 13.89 -1.28
C ARG A 263 3.32 14.07 -0.79
N ALA A 264 2.75 15.25 -1.04
CA ALA A 264 1.33 15.47 -0.85
C ALA A 264 0.57 14.73 -1.97
N HIS A 265 -0.37 13.86 -1.61
CA HIS A 265 -1.42 13.41 -2.51
C HIS A 265 -2.64 14.31 -2.28
N GLU A 266 -2.88 15.19 -3.22
CA GLU A 266 -4.15 15.93 -3.29
C GLU A 266 -5.23 14.95 -3.76
N THR A 267 -6.22 14.72 -2.91
CA THR A 267 -7.50 14.23 -3.38
C THR A 267 -8.31 15.47 -3.77
N ASP A 268 -8.22 15.82 -5.06
CA ASP A 268 -9.01 16.90 -5.63
C ASP A 268 -10.50 16.59 -5.50
N SER A 269 -11.17 17.27 -4.59
CA SER A 269 -12.59 17.50 -4.69
C SER A 269 -12.79 18.97 -5.09
N TYR A 270 -12.70 19.24 -6.40
CA TYR A 270 -13.17 20.49 -6.94
C TYR A 270 -14.71 20.51 -6.94
N LEU A 271 -15.26 21.59 -6.38
CA LEU A 271 -16.62 22.04 -6.60
C LEU A 271 -16.86 22.41 -8.05
#